data_0dfd9d4cfd2b3a819994dde7d8dc18a9
#
_entry.id   0dfd9d4cfd2b3a819994dde7d8dc18a9
#
_cell.length_a   1.000
_cell.length_b   1.000
_cell.length_c   1.000
_cell.angle_alpha   90.00
_cell.angle_beta   90.00
_cell.angle_gamma   90.00
#
_symmetry.space_group_name_H-M   'P 1'
#
loop_
_entity.id
_entity.type
_entity.pdbx_description
1 polymer ?
#
loop_
_entity_poly.entity_id
_entity_poly.type
_entity_poly.pdbx_seq_one_letter_code
_entity_poly.pdbx_strand_id
1 'polypeptide(L)'
;KPKKIKIDKLPDIPLFKRMKINEIPPEIIDWVGLSLFLRLQTLAKRTAEMHIALGGDIHDTAFTPTTYNGDYTVWLKNRMLYQFQNRLNIIENSLHKLDGLALELAHQFMENKKIVRKHFVDFDWTKMKSERIRIHGDYHLGQILVNGDDFYLLDFEGEPESTIRDRKVKQPPLKDVAGLF
;
A
#
# COMPACT_ATOMS: atom_id res chain seq x y z
N LYS A 1 22.05 5.03 -24.19
CA LYS A 1 21.28 3.75 -24.13
C LYS A 1 21.39 3.24 -22.70
N PRO A 2 20.28 2.85 -22.04
CA PRO A 2 20.36 2.29 -20.69
C PRO A 2 21.22 1.01 -20.73
N LYS A 3 22.15 0.88 -19.77
CA LYS A 3 22.93 -0.35 -19.62
C LYS A 3 21.98 -1.50 -19.30
N LYS A 4 22.04 -2.58 -20.09
CA LYS A 4 21.31 -3.82 -19.76
C LYS A 4 21.90 -4.42 -18.50
N ILE A 5 21.17 -4.36 -17.39
CA ILE A 5 21.55 -5.04 -16.16
C ILE A 5 21.08 -6.48 -16.24
N LYS A 6 21.99 -7.39 -15.89
CA LYS A 6 21.61 -8.78 -15.67
C LYS A 6 20.99 -8.87 -14.27
N ILE A 7 19.69 -9.14 -14.21
CA ILE A 7 18.91 -9.27 -12.98
C ILE A 7 19.57 -10.28 -12.01
N ASP A 8 20.19 -11.32 -12.55
CA ASP A 8 20.89 -12.36 -11.81
C ASP A 8 22.12 -11.85 -11.00
N LYS A 9 22.52 -10.60 -11.17
CA LYS A 9 23.64 -9.97 -10.49
C LYS A 9 23.24 -8.88 -9.49
N LEU A 10 21.94 -8.67 -9.29
CA LEU A 10 21.50 -7.72 -8.28
C LEU A 10 21.79 -8.30 -6.89
N PRO A 11 22.36 -7.51 -5.98
CA PRO A 11 22.58 -7.95 -4.61
C PRO A 11 21.22 -8.25 -3.95
N ASP A 12 21.19 -9.29 -3.14
CA ASP A 12 20.02 -9.64 -2.34
C ASP A 12 19.82 -8.59 -1.25
N ILE A 13 18.78 -7.76 -1.41
CA ILE A 13 18.43 -6.74 -0.43
C ILE A 13 17.21 -7.25 0.33
N PRO A 14 17.30 -7.42 1.66
CA PRO A 14 16.14 -7.81 2.45
C PRO A 14 15.00 -6.81 2.32
N LEU A 15 13.82 -7.27 1.94
CA LEU A 15 12.66 -6.47 1.56
C LEU A 15 12.22 -5.48 2.65
N PHE A 16 12.47 -5.79 3.93
CA PHE A 16 12.03 -4.97 5.07
C PHE A 16 13.20 -4.41 5.89
N LYS A 17 14.42 -4.44 5.36
CA LYS A 17 15.56 -3.86 6.05
C LYS A 17 15.58 -2.35 5.81
N ARG A 18 15.56 -1.56 6.91
CA ARG A 18 15.83 -0.12 6.81
C ARG A 18 17.29 0.09 6.42
N MET A 19 17.51 0.75 5.30
CA MET A 19 18.84 1.09 4.79
C MET A 19 18.98 2.60 4.63
N LYS A 20 20.15 3.13 4.94
CA LYS A 20 20.52 4.49 4.56
C LYS A 20 21.00 4.50 3.11
N ILE A 21 20.95 5.66 2.45
CA ILE A 21 21.39 5.77 1.04
C ILE A 21 22.84 5.30 0.85
N ASN A 22 23.71 5.58 1.79
CA ASN A 22 25.12 5.15 1.73
C ASN A 22 25.32 3.63 1.99
N GLU A 23 24.29 2.92 2.40
CA GLU A 23 24.28 1.45 2.58
C GLU A 23 23.72 0.73 1.36
N ILE A 24 23.16 1.48 0.38
CA ILE A 24 22.63 0.91 -0.85
C ILE A 24 23.81 0.51 -1.74
N PRO A 25 23.81 -0.72 -2.30
CA PRO A 25 24.85 -1.15 -3.21
C PRO A 25 25.06 -0.16 -4.36
N PRO A 26 26.33 0.21 -4.67
CA PRO A 26 26.64 1.17 -5.73
C PRO A 26 26.04 0.79 -7.09
N GLU A 27 25.97 -0.50 -7.39
CA GLU A 27 25.41 -1.02 -8.64
C GLU A 27 23.92 -0.64 -8.81
N ILE A 28 23.18 -0.60 -7.71
CA ILE A 28 21.77 -0.18 -7.72
C ILE A 28 21.66 1.33 -7.91
N ILE A 29 22.54 2.11 -7.22
CA ILE A 29 22.59 3.57 -7.38
C ILE A 29 22.98 3.94 -8.83
N ASP A 30 23.94 3.24 -9.40
CA ASP A 30 24.38 3.45 -10.79
C ASP A 30 23.29 3.12 -11.80
N TRP A 31 22.46 2.15 -11.48
CA TRP A 31 21.35 1.74 -12.34
C TRP A 31 20.17 2.68 -12.28
N VAL A 32 19.70 2.95 -11.07
CA VAL A 32 18.47 3.70 -10.80
C VAL A 32 18.72 5.21 -10.86
N GLY A 33 19.92 5.63 -10.48
CA GLY A 33 20.32 7.02 -10.32
C GLY A 33 20.03 7.57 -8.93
N LEU A 34 20.99 8.31 -8.38
CA LEU A 34 20.85 8.95 -7.06
C LEU A 34 19.64 9.88 -6.98
N SER A 35 19.28 10.54 -8.08
CA SER A 35 18.14 11.46 -8.16
C SER A 35 16.81 10.79 -7.81
N LEU A 36 16.63 9.52 -8.18
CA LEU A 36 15.39 8.79 -7.80
C LEU A 36 15.31 8.59 -6.29
N PHE A 37 16.42 8.23 -5.64
CA PHE A 37 16.44 8.07 -4.17
C PHE A 37 16.13 9.39 -3.45
N LEU A 38 16.67 10.51 -3.92
CA LEU A 38 16.37 11.83 -3.36
C LEU A 38 14.90 12.21 -3.55
N ARG A 39 14.34 11.93 -4.72
CA ARG A 39 12.90 12.13 -4.98
C ARG A 39 12.03 11.24 -4.10
N LEU A 40 12.39 9.96 -3.90
CA LEU A 40 11.67 9.07 -2.98
C LEU A 40 11.73 9.57 -1.54
N GLN A 41 12.85 10.14 -1.10
CA GLN A 41 12.93 10.78 0.22
C GLN A 41 11.99 11.99 0.34
N THR A 42 11.94 12.85 -0.70
CA THR A 42 11.03 13.99 -0.72
C THR A 42 9.58 13.50 -0.69
N LEU A 43 9.23 12.49 -1.49
CA LEU A 43 7.89 11.90 -1.49
C LEU A 43 7.52 11.32 -0.11
N ALA A 44 8.42 10.56 0.50
CA ALA A 44 8.21 10.01 1.84
C ALA A 44 7.98 11.12 2.89
N LYS A 45 8.73 12.23 2.78
CA LYS A 45 8.53 13.41 3.62
C LYS A 45 7.16 14.03 3.42
N ARG A 46 6.72 14.24 2.17
CA ARG A 46 5.39 14.81 1.87
C ARG A 46 4.26 13.89 2.33
N THR A 47 4.43 12.57 2.18
CA THR A 47 3.49 11.58 2.73
C THR A 47 3.38 11.67 4.25
N ALA A 48 4.51 11.80 4.96
CA ALA A 48 4.50 11.97 6.40
C ALA A 48 3.83 13.28 6.84
N GLU A 49 4.13 14.39 6.16
CA GLU A 49 3.51 15.70 6.40
C GLU A 49 1.99 15.66 6.18
N MET A 50 1.53 14.98 5.13
CA MET A 50 0.12 14.71 4.87
C MET A 50 -0.52 13.94 6.04
N HIS A 51 0.09 12.86 6.50
CA HIS A 51 -0.45 12.07 7.60
C HIS A 51 -0.48 12.86 8.91
N ILE A 52 0.51 13.71 9.17
CA ILE A 52 0.52 14.62 10.33
C ILE A 52 -0.63 15.61 10.23
N ALA A 53 -0.86 16.21 9.07
CA ALA A 53 -1.98 17.14 8.87
C ALA A 53 -3.34 16.46 9.00
N LEU A 54 -3.50 15.24 8.47
CA LEU A 54 -4.74 14.46 8.53
C LEU A 54 -5.01 13.82 9.91
N GLY A 55 -4.03 13.82 10.82
CA GLY A 55 -4.14 13.29 12.17
C GLY A 55 -3.81 14.30 13.26
N GLY A 56 -3.71 15.61 12.96
CA GLY A 56 -3.21 16.60 13.88
C GLY A 56 -4.26 17.51 14.53
N ASP A 57 -5.49 17.51 14.05
CA ASP A 57 -6.52 18.38 14.62
C ASP A 57 -7.28 17.68 15.75
N ILE A 58 -7.08 18.16 16.98
CA ILE A 58 -7.76 17.64 18.17
C ILE A 58 -9.16 18.22 18.36
N HIS A 59 -9.52 19.29 17.65
CA HIS A 59 -10.82 19.95 17.76
C HIS A 59 -11.85 19.41 16.76
N ASP A 60 -11.39 18.85 15.63
CA ASP A 60 -12.25 18.16 14.68
C ASP A 60 -12.13 16.64 14.85
N THR A 61 -13.23 16.01 15.27
CA THR A 61 -13.27 14.55 15.45
C THR A 61 -12.96 13.77 14.17
N ALA A 62 -13.11 14.36 13.00
CA ALA A 62 -12.71 13.73 11.73
C ALA A 62 -11.19 13.53 11.63
N PHE A 63 -10.40 14.43 12.23
CA PHE A 63 -8.94 14.46 12.18
C PHE A 63 -8.25 14.07 13.48
N THR A 64 -8.98 13.90 14.58
CA THR A 64 -8.43 13.41 15.85
C THR A 64 -8.01 11.94 15.72
N PRO A 65 -6.77 11.55 16.06
CA PRO A 65 -6.36 10.15 16.05
C PRO A 65 -7.22 9.27 16.97
N THR A 66 -7.36 8.01 16.59
CA THR A 66 -8.05 7.00 17.41
C THR A 66 -7.21 5.74 17.53
N THR A 67 -7.27 5.08 18.67
CA THR A 67 -6.56 3.81 18.88
C THR A 67 -7.28 2.64 18.23
N TYR A 68 -6.57 1.54 18.01
CA TYR A 68 -7.18 0.25 17.67
C TYR A 68 -8.07 -0.20 18.84
N ASN A 69 -9.26 -0.68 18.50
CA ASN A 69 -10.17 -1.34 19.44
C ASN A 69 -10.71 -2.63 18.83
N GLY A 70 -11.42 -3.42 19.64
CA GLY A 70 -11.98 -4.71 19.21
C GLY A 70 -12.92 -4.59 18.02
N ASP A 71 -13.80 -3.59 18.00
CA ASP A 71 -14.78 -3.37 16.93
C ASP A 71 -14.09 -3.09 15.60
N TYR A 72 -13.06 -2.25 15.61
CA TYR A 72 -12.29 -1.97 14.40
C TYR A 72 -11.52 -3.21 13.91
N THR A 73 -10.97 -3.99 14.82
CA THR A 73 -10.26 -5.24 14.48
C THR A 73 -11.19 -6.24 13.80
N VAL A 74 -12.39 -6.42 14.32
CA VAL A 74 -13.43 -7.27 13.71
C VAL A 74 -13.85 -6.72 12.35
N TRP A 75 -14.09 -5.42 12.26
CA TRP A 75 -14.44 -4.75 10.99
C TRP A 75 -13.34 -4.96 9.94
N LEU A 76 -12.08 -4.73 10.30
CA LEU A 76 -10.94 -4.86 9.38
C LEU A 76 -10.79 -6.31 8.87
N LYS A 77 -10.86 -7.29 9.77
CA LYS A 77 -10.82 -8.71 9.41
C LYS A 77 -11.93 -9.08 8.43
N ASN A 78 -13.16 -8.69 8.74
CA ASN A 78 -14.31 -8.98 7.89
C ASN A 78 -14.19 -8.29 6.53
N ARG A 79 -13.71 -7.04 6.49
CA ARG A 79 -13.46 -6.31 5.25
C ARG A 79 -12.41 -7.01 4.38
N MET A 80 -11.29 -7.45 4.95
CA MET A 80 -10.25 -8.19 4.23
C MET A 80 -10.78 -9.50 3.64
N LEU A 81 -11.54 -10.26 4.41
CA LEU A 81 -12.15 -11.51 3.94
C LEU A 81 -13.20 -11.26 2.84
N TYR A 82 -14.00 -10.20 2.98
CA TYR A 82 -14.96 -9.80 1.95
C TYR A 82 -14.26 -9.39 0.64
N GLN A 83 -13.24 -8.54 0.72
CA GLN A 83 -12.47 -8.13 -0.45
C GLN A 83 -11.80 -9.33 -1.12
N PHE A 84 -11.19 -10.22 -0.35
CA PHE A 84 -10.60 -11.46 -0.86
C PHE A 84 -11.63 -12.30 -1.62
N GLN A 85 -12.82 -12.54 -1.04
CA GLN A 85 -13.86 -13.31 -1.71
C GLN A 85 -14.36 -12.62 -2.99
N ASN A 86 -14.51 -11.30 -2.95
CA ASN A 86 -14.92 -10.53 -4.12
C ASN A 86 -13.90 -10.64 -5.27
N ARG A 87 -12.59 -10.54 -4.96
CA ARG A 87 -11.53 -10.72 -5.97
C ARG A 87 -11.48 -12.15 -6.52
N LEU A 88 -11.72 -13.18 -5.71
CA LEU A 88 -11.88 -14.56 -6.19
C LEU A 88 -13.02 -14.68 -7.18
N ASN A 89 -14.18 -14.11 -6.88
CA ASN A 89 -15.35 -14.16 -7.77
C ASN A 89 -15.07 -13.44 -9.10
N ILE A 90 -14.36 -12.29 -9.06
CA ILE A 90 -13.98 -11.55 -10.27
C ILE A 90 -13.03 -12.40 -11.14
N ILE A 91 -12.02 -13.03 -10.54
CA ILE A 91 -11.08 -13.90 -11.26
C ILE A 91 -11.83 -15.07 -11.88
N GLU A 92 -12.65 -15.79 -11.11
CA GLU A 92 -13.41 -16.97 -11.56
C GLU A 92 -14.32 -16.62 -12.75
N ASN A 93 -15.04 -15.49 -12.66
CA ASN A 93 -15.91 -15.01 -13.74
C ASN A 93 -15.13 -14.50 -14.97
N SER A 94 -13.85 -14.21 -14.82
CA SER A 94 -13.01 -13.66 -15.91
C SER A 94 -12.07 -14.67 -16.54
N LEU A 95 -11.99 -15.91 -16.03
CA LEU A 95 -11.06 -16.94 -16.54
C LEU A 95 -11.18 -17.13 -18.05
N HIS A 96 -12.40 -17.10 -18.58
CA HIS A 96 -12.68 -17.27 -20.02
C HIS A 96 -12.16 -16.13 -20.92
N LYS A 97 -11.70 -15.02 -20.32
CA LYS A 97 -11.15 -13.83 -21.00
C LYS A 97 -9.64 -13.76 -20.90
N LEU A 98 -9.02 -14.64 -20.13
CA LEU A 98 -7.59 -14.63 -19.87
C LEU A 98 -6.89 -15.64 -20.78
N ASP A 99 -5.65 -15.34 -21.13
CA ASP A 99 -4.77 -16.22 -21.89
C ASP A 99 -3.34 -16.16 -21.36
N GLY A 100 -2.48 -17.05 -21.86
CA GLY A 100 -1.05 -17.10 -21.56
C GLY A 100 -0.75 -17.05 -20.06
N LEU A 101 0.22 -16.23 -19.66
CA LEU A 101 0.67 -16.10 -18.29
C LEU A 101 -0.44 -15.62 -17.34
N ALA A 102 -1.35 -14.75 -17.82
CA ALA A 102 -2.45 -14.25 -16.98
C ALA A 102 -3.41 -15.38 -16.57
N LEU A 103 -3.73 -16.28 -17.46
CA LEU A 103 -4.56 -17.46 -17.18
C LEU A 103 -3.85 -18.43 -16.23
N GLU A 104 -2.56 -18.69 -16.45
CA GLU A 104 -1.74 -19.53 -15.56
C GLU A 104 -1.73 -18.99 -14.12
N LEU A 105 -1.43 -17.70 -13.94
CA LEU A 105 -1.41 -17.05 -12.62
C LEU A 105 -2.80 -17.05 -11.97
N ALA A 106 -3.87 -16.86 -12.73
CA ALA A 106 -5.23 -16.95 -12.22
C ALA A 106 -5.54 -18.36 -11.69
N HIS A 107 -5.17 -19.40 -12.40
CA HIS A 107 -5.33 -20.79 -11.94
C HIS A 107 -4.51 -21.05 -10.67
N GLN A 108 -3.24 -20.68 -10.63
CA GLN A 108 -2.39 -20.80 -9.44
C GLN A 108 -3.00 -20.08 -8.22
N PHE A 109 -3.56 -18.89 -8.42
CA PHE A 109 -4.22 -18.15 -7.34
C PHE A 109 -5.48 -18.88 -6.85
N MET A 110 -6.31 -19.39 -7.77
CA MET A 110 -7.51 -20.15 -7.42
C MET A 110 -7.20 -21.46 -6.69
N GLU A 111 -6.15 -22.17 -7.06
CA GLU A 111 -5.68 -23.38 -6.37
C GLU A 111 -5.23 -23.06 -4.95
N ASN A 112 -4.54 -21.95 -4.74
CA ASN A 112 -4.01 -21.52 -3.46
C ASN A 112 -5.01 -20.72 -2.59
N LYS A 113 -6.24 -20.51 -3.03
CA LYS A 113 -7.26 -19.69 -2.32
C LYS A 113 -7.46 -20.04 -0.86
N LYS A 114 -7.38 -21.33 -0.50
CA LYS A 114 -7.53 -21.77 0.89
C LYS A 114 -6.35 -21.34 1.75
N ILE A 115 -5.13 -21.40 1.21
CA ILE A 115 -3.90 -20.98 1.90
C ILE A 115 -3.94 -19.47 2.13
N VAL A 116 -4.25 -18.69 1.09
CA VAL A 116 -4.35 -17.22 1.20
C VAL A 116 -5.43 -16.83 2.21
N ARG A 117 -6.62 -17.44 2.13
CA ARG A 117 -7.71 -17.18 3.10
C ARG A 117 -7.28 -17.49 4.53
N LYS A 118 -6.52 -18.58 4.73
CA LYS A 118 -6.03 -18.98 6.05
C LYS A 118 -5.15 -17.91 6.67
N HIS A 119 -4.30 -17.21 5.91
CA HIS A 119 -3.50 -16.09 6.41
C HIS A 119 -4.35 -14.99 7.02
N PHE A 120 -5.48 -14.61 6.40
CA PHE A 120 -6.40 -13.62 6.98
C PHE A 120 -7.13 -14.13 8.23
N VAL A 121 -7.47 -15.41 8.28
CA VAL A 121 -8.19 -16.00 9.42
C VAL A 121 -7.28 -16.17 10.63
N ASP A 122 -6.05 -16.67 10.40
CA ASP A 122 -5.10 -17.01 11.46
C ASP A 122 -4.30 -15.79 11.95
N PHE A 123 -4.32 -14.69 11.20
CA PHE A 123 -3.65 -13.46 11.63
C PHE A 123 -4.25 -12.95 12.94
N ASP A 124 -3.41 -12.70 13.90
CA ASP A 124 -3.83 -12.18 15.21
C ASP A 124 -4.01 -10.65 15.13
N TRP A 125 -5.18 -10.25 14.68
CA TRP A 125 -5.57 -8.84 14.53
C TRP A 125 -5.55 -8.05 15.85
N THR A 126 -5.56 -8.75 17.01
CA THR A 126 -5.55 -8.10 18.32
C THR A 126 -4.18 -7.56 18.70
N LYS A 127 -3.12 -8.06 18.04
CA LYS A 127 -1.75 -7.57 18.24
C LYS A 127 -1.44 -6.28 17.51
N MET A 128 -2.32 -5.82 16.65
CA MET A 128 -2.13 -4.54 15.98
C MET A 128 -2.25 -3.40 16.98
N LYS A 129 -1.14 -2.69 17.16
CA LYS A 129 -1.05 -1.51 18.04
C LYS A 129 -0.59 -0.35 17.18
N SER A 130 -1.49 0.54 16.84
CA SER A 130 -1.20 1.76 16.10
C SER A 130 -2.32 2.77 16.33
N GLU A 131 -2.08 4.00 16.02
CA GLU A 131 -3.14 4.99 15.85
C GLU A 131 -3.73 4.87 14.45
N ARG A 132 -5.02 5.17 14.37
CA ARG A 132 -5.77 5.33 13.14
C ARG A 132 -6.07 6.80 12.96
N ILE A 133 -5.78 7.30 11.79
CA ILE A 133 -6.02 8.69 11.40
C ILE A 133 -6.94 8.74 10.17
N ARG A 134 -7.38 9.91 9.79
CA ARG A 134 -7.84 10.12 8.43
C ARG A 134 -6.68 9.86 7.49
N ILE A 135 -6.88 9.04 6.46
CA ILE A 135 -5.88 8.75 5.45
C ILE A 135 -6.34 9.26 4.08
N HIS A 136 -5.44 9.28 3.11
CA HIS A 136 -5.78 9.56 1.72
C HIS A 136 -6.79 8.52 1.18
N GLY A 137 -6.51 7.24 1.41
CA GLY A 137 -7.43 6.12 1.16
C GLY A 137 -7.37 5.53 -0.24
N ASP A 138 -6.86 6.28 -1.24
CA ASP A 138 -6.60 5.83 -2.60
C ASP A 138 -5.24 6.34 -3.08
N TYR A 139 -4.21 6.14 -2.23
CA TYR A 139 -2.89 6.72 -2.42
C TYR A 139 -2.04 5.85 -3.34
N HIS A 140 -1.87 6.28 -4.57
CA HIS A 140 -1.04 5.66 -5.59
C HIS A 140 -0.30 6.71 -6.43
N LEU A 141 0.66 6.32 -7.25
CA LEU A 141 1.48 7.26 -8.03
C LEU A 141 0.67 8.16 -8.97
N GLY A 142 -0.51 7.74 -9.39
CA GLY A 142 -1.42 8.56 -10.21
C GLY A 142 -2.02 9.77 -9.48
N GLN A 143 -1.98 9.77 -8.13
CA GLN A 143 -2.44 10.87 -7.28
C GLN A 143 -1.29 11.80 -6.85
N ILE A 144 -0.12 11.65 -7.47
CA ILE A 144 1.08 12.39 -7.13
C ILE A 144 1.53 13.21 -8.34
N LEU A 145 1.43 14.53 -8.23
CA LEU A 145 1.89 15.46 -9.26
C LEU A 145 3.33 15.91 -8.95
N VAL A 146 4.21 15.77 -9.93
CA VAL A 146 5.61 16.25 -9.84
C VAL A 146 5.65 17.74 -10.11
N ASN A 147 6.28 18.50 -9.21
CA ASN A 147 6.53 19.92 -9.37
C ASN A 147 8.02 20.23 -9.10
N GLY A 148 8.84 20.22 -10.14
CA GLY A 148 10.30 20.31 -10.00
C GLY A 148 10.88 19.15 -9.22
N ASP A 149 11.46 19.43 -8.06
CA ASP A 149 12.01 18.43 -7.13
C ASP A 149 11.05 18.10 -5.97
N ASP A 150 9.81 18.58 -6.06
CA ASP A 150 8.77 18.41 -5.04
C ASP A 150 7.54 17.70 -5.59
N PHE A 151 6.57 17.39 -4.70
CA PHE A 151 5.36 16.67 -5.02
C PHE A 151 4.12 17.33 -4.43
N TYR A 152 3.03 17.37 -5.21
CA TYR A 152 1.69 17.66 -4.74
C TYR A 152 0.89 16.37 -4.67
N LEU A 153 0.19 16.17 -3.56
CA LEU A 153 -0.71 15.04 -3.35
C LEU A 153 -2.13 15.51 -3.66
N LEU A 154 -2.83 14.77 -4.50
CA LEU A 154 -4.13 15.15 -5.05
C LEU A 154 -5.20 14.13 -4.67
N ASP A 155 -6.46 14.51 -4.80
CA ASP A 155 -7.63 13.62 -4.76
C ASP A 155 -7.82 12.85 -3.44
N PHE A 156 -8.15 13.59 -2.39
CA PHE A 156 -8.40 13.07 -1.05
C PHE A 156 -9.80 12.47 -0.85
N GLU A 157 -10.47 12.07 -1.92
CA GLU A 157 -11.82 11.49 -1.85
C GLU A 157 -11.84 10.06 -1.30
N GLY A 158 -10.70 9.36 -1.29
CA GLY A 158 -10.56 7.95 -0.91
C GLY A 158 -10.99 7.00 -2.05
N GLU A 159 -10.93 5.70 -1.78
CA GLU A 159 -11.13 4.64 -2.77
C GLU A 159 -12.51 4.71 -3.46
N PRO A 160 -12.59 4.89 -4.78
CA PRO A 160 -13.86 5.08 -5.51
C PRO A 160 -14.85 3.93 -5.36
N GLU A 161 -14.36 2.69 -5.25
CA GLU A 161 -15.19 1.48 -5.08
C GLU A 161 -15.77 1.36 -3.65
N SER A 162 -15.31 2.17 -2.70
CA SER A 162 -15.77 2.16 -1.32
C SER A 162 -16.95 3.10 -1.11
N THR A 163 -17.84 2.74 -0.17
CA THR A 163 -18.93 3.64 0.22
C THR A 163 -18.39 4.92 0.85
N ILE A 164 -19.13 6.02 0.81
CA ILE A 164 -18.76 7.28 1.48
C ILE A 164 -18.51 7.05 2.98
N ARG A 165 -19.25 6.17 3.61
CA ARG A 165 -19.07 5.80 5.01
C ARG A 165 -17.70 5.14 5.23
N ASP A 166 -17.33 4.18 4.39
CA ASP A 166 -16.07 3.45 4.51
C ASP A 166 -14.85 4.34 4.22
N ARG A 167 -14.99 5.28 3.27
CA ARG A 167 -13.95 6.29 2.98
C ARG A 167 -13.65 7.20 4.18
N LYS A 168 -14.62 7.39 5.09
CA LYS A 168 -14.46 8.19 6.32
C LYS A 168 -13.89 7.41 7.51
N VAL A 169 -13.79 6.09 7.42
CA VAL A 169 -13.23 5.27 8.51
C VAL A 169 -11.74 5.56 8.64
N LYS A 170 -11.33 5.93 9.86
CA LYS A 170 -9.92 6.11 10.18
C LYS A 170 -9.16 4.79 10.07
N GLN A 171 -7.99 4.83 9.47
CA GLN A 171 -7.17 3.66 9.18
C GLN A 171 -5.70 3.94 9.53
N PRO A 172 -4.84 2.90 9.63
CA PRO A 172 -3.42 3.11 9.84
C PRO A 172 -2.81 3.86 8.66
N PRO A 173 -1.95 4.86 8.88
CA PRO A 173 -1.31 5.62 7.79
C PRO A 173 -0.47 4.74 6.85
N LEU A 174 0.05 3.61 7.34
CA LEU A 174 0.79 2.66 6.50
C LEU A 174 -0.05 2.02 5.39
N LYS A 175 -1.39 2.12 5.44
CA LYS A 175 -2.24 1.68 4.33
C LYS A 175 -1.97 2.50 3.07
N ASP A 176 -1.84 3.83 3.20
CA ASP A 176 -1.48 4.68 2.07
C ASP A 176 -0.09 4.32 1.53
N VAL A 177 0.88 4.14 2.42
CA VAL A 177 2.23 3.71 2.01
C VAL A 177 2.19 2.39 1.22
N ALA A 178 1.37 1.42 1.66
CA ALA A 178 1.20 0.16 0.94
C ALA A 178 0.53 0.33 -0.44
N GLY A 179 -0.24 1.37 -0.65
CA GLY A 179 -0.87 1.70 -1.94
C GLY A 179 0.12 2.18 -3.01
N LEU A 180 1.35 2.56 -2.61
CA LEU A 180 2.42 2.96 -3.53
C LEU A 180 3.19 1.77 -4.13
N PHE A 181 3.06 0.57 -3.58
CA PHE A 181 3.73 -0.67 -4.00
C PHE A 181 2.78 -1.58 -4.77
#